data_734dcd7c4a67ee5e3bb507c31d64b5c5
#
_entry.id   734dcd7c4a67ee5e3bb507c31d64b5c5
#
_cell.length_a   1.000
_cell.length_b   1.000
_cell.length_c   1.000
_cell.angle_alpha   90.00
_cell.angle_beta   90.00
_cell.angle_gamma   90.00
#
_symmetry.space_group_name_H-M   'P 1'
#
loop_
_entity.id
_entity.type
_entity.pdbx_description
1 polymer ?
#
loop_
_entity_poly.entity_id
_entity_poly.type
_entity_poly.pdbx_seq_one_letter_code
_entity_poly.pdbx_strand_id
1 'polypeptide(L)'
;YISTFYQALPLNLEENQTIINSYEIRNYYEYFDDLVASISIFTKAANSLGDDDVRISDRLYLPARRLRGFESGKVGPIDGGDFVGGNYLASFNAASELPVFESLETIDFNIFYDAANVWGVDYNSSLNDSSALRSTVGLGIDWYTPVGPLSFSFSQPITKKETDKTETFRFNLGT
;
A
#
# COMPACT_ATOMS: atom_id res chain seq x y z
N TYR A 1 -9.87 -16.39 -5.36
CA TYR A 1 -9.27 -16.26 -4.03
C TYR A 1 -7.78 -16.58 -4.10
N ILE A 2 -6.95 -15.66 -3.66
CA ILE A 2 -5.49 -15.83 -3.57
C ILE A 2 -5.09 -15.46 -2.14
N SER A 3 -4.32 -16.34 -1.48
CA SER A 3 -3.70 -16.06 -0.19
C SER A 3 -2.20 -16.29 -0.29
N THR A 4 -1.41 -15.31 0.12
CA THR A 4 0.05 -15.37 0.06
C THR A 4 0.63 -15.03 1.43
N PHE A 5 1.50 -15.91 1.93
CA PHE A 5 2.34 -15.64 3.09
C PHE A 5 3.79 -15.57 2.64
N TYR A 6 4.50 -14.55 3.08
CA TYR A 6 5.92 -14.38 2.82
C TYR A 6 6.64 -14.03 4.11
N GLN A 7 7.75 -14.73 4.36
CA GLN A 7 8.65 -14.47 5.47
C GLN A 7 10.06 -14.24 4.93
N ALA A 8 10.67 -13.14 5.30
CA ALA A 8 12.07 -12.85 5.05
C ALA A 8 12.83 -12.85 6.36
N LEU A 9 13.83 -13.71 6.44
CA LEU A 9 14.82 -13.74 7.51
C LEU A 9 16.17 -13.38 6.87
N PRO A 10 16.78 -12.24 7.18
CA PRO A 10 18.11 -11.94 6.69
C PRO A 10 19.08 -12.95 7.32
N LEU A 11 19.77 -13.74 6.50
CA LEU A 11 20.84 -14.65 6.90
C LEU A 11 22.14 -13.87 7.14
N ASN A 12 22.05 -12.77 7.86
CA ASN A 12 23.22 -11.99 8.20
C ASN A 12 23.67 -12.37 9.61
N LEU A 13 24.95 -12.69 9.76
CA LEU A 13 25.57 -13.04 11.05
C LEU A 13 25.87 -11.78 11.90
N GLU A 14 25.34 -10.63 11.53
CA GLU A 14 25.46 -9.39 12.27
C GLU A 14 24.51 -9.36 13.49
N GLU A 15 24.85 -8.56 14.49
CA GLU A 15 24.16 -8.52 15.79
C GLU A 15 22.69 -8.10 15.73
N ASN A 16 22.26 -7.36 14.70
CA ASN A 16 20.88 -6.85 14.56
C ASN A 16 20.13 -7.55 13.42
N GLN A 17 19.46 -8.64 13.73
CA GLN A 17 18.64 -9.38 12.77
C GLN A 17 17.17 -8.97 12.86
N THR A 18 16.57 -8.66 11.70
CA THR A 18 15.15 -8.33 11.60
C THR A 18 14.41 -9.42 10.83
N ILE A 19 13.36 -9.98 11.43
CA ILE A 19 12.43 -10.85 10.73
C ILE A 19 11.29 -10.02 10.14
N ILE A 20 11.00 -10.22 8.87
CA ILE A 20 9.90 -9.56 8.17
C ILE A 20 8.88 -10.60 7.74
N ASN A 21 7.66 -10.44 8.23
CA ASN A 21 6.52 -11.28 7.85
C ASN A 21 5.52 -10.43 7.06
N SER A 22 4.98 -10.96 5.97
CA SER A 22 3.87 -10.34 5.27
C SER A 22 2.80 -11.36 4.91
N TYR A 23 1.57 -10.91 4.95
CA TYR A 23 0.41 -11.70 4.60
C TYR A 23 -0.52 -10.90 3.71
N GLU A 24 -0.97 -11.51 2.62
CA GLU A 24 -1.92 -10.91 1.70
C GLU A 24 -3.04 -11.90 1.38
N ILE A 25 -4.27 -11.41 1.50
CA ILE A 25 -5.47 -12.07 0.97
C ILE A 25 -6.03 -11.19 -0.12
N ARG A 26 -6.30 -11.77 -1.28
CA ARG A 26 -6.95 -11.09 -2.38
C ARG A 26 -8.12 -11.94 -2.88
N ASN A 27 -9.28 -11.32 -3.01
CA ASN A 27 -10.48 -11.94 -3.52
C ASN A 27 -11.00 -11.16 -4.72
N TYR A 28 -11.40 -11.88 -5.76
CA TYR A 28 -12.00 -11.34 -6.96
C TYR A 28 -13.40 -11.90 -7.10
N TYR A 29 -14.34 -11.07 -7.46
CA TYR A 29 -15.73 -11.42 -7.64
C TYR A 29 -16.26 -10.80 -8.93
N GLU A 30 -16.61 -11.65 -9.87
CA GLU A 30 -17.30 -11.29 -11.09
C GLU A 30 -18.79 -11.16 -10.77
N TYR A 31 -19.39 -10.00 -11.00
CA TYR A 31 -20.78 -9.72 -10.63
C TYR A 31 -21.67 -9.44 -11.85
N PHE A 32 -21.12 -9.11 -12.99
CA PHE A 32 -21.72 -9.11 -14.32
C PHE A 32 -20.72 -9.69 -15.31
N ASP A 33 -21.17 -10.02 -16.52
CA ASP A 33 -20.30 -10.49 -17.60
C ASP A 33 -19.17 -9.49 -17.80
N ASP A 34 -17.92 -9.96 -17.61
CA ASP A 34 -16.66 -9.19 -17.75
C ASP A 34 -16.42 -8.06 -16.74
N LEU A 35 -17.28 -7.88 -15.69
CA LEU A 35 -17.05 -6.86 -14.64
C LEU A 35 -16.59 -7.49 -13.34
N VAL A 36 -15.38 -7.14 -12.91
CA VAL A 36 -14.73 -7.71 -11.74
C VAL A 36 -14.60 -6.69 -10.62
N ALA A 37 -15.03 -7.10 -9.43
CA ALA A 37 -14.69 -6.42 -8.19
C ALA A 37 -13.55 -7.15 -7.48
N SER A 38 -12.66 -6.44 -6.82
CA SER A 38 -11.56 -6.99 -6.04
C SER A 38 -11.49 -6.39 -4.66
N ILE A 39 -11.13 -7.24 -3.68
CA ILE A 39 -10.82 -6.83 -2.32
C ILE A 39 -9.48 -7.44 -1.95
N SER A 40 -8.59 -6.64 -1.40
CA SER A 40 -7.29 -7.08 -0.91
C SER A 40 -7.03 -6.56 0.50
N ILE A 41 -6.55 -7.42 1.37
CA ILE A 41 -6.02 -7.09 2.68
C ILE A 41 -4.56 -7.49 2.70
N PHE A 42 -3.69 -6.56 3.06
CA PHE A 42 -2.26 -6.80 3.17
C PHE A 42 -1.76 -6.32 4.53
N THR A 43 -0.96 -7.15 5.17
CA THR A 43 -0.28 -6.81 6.42
C THR A 43 1.20 -7.15 6.33
N LYS A 44 2.03 -6.34 6.96
CA LYS A 44 3.47 -6.57 7.05
C LYS A 44 3.97 -6.16 8.42
N ALA A 45 4.89 -6.96 8.98
CA ALA A 45 5.50 -6.70 10.27
C ALA A 45 7.01 -6.94 10.17
N ALA A 46 7.79 -6.02 10.70
CA ALA A 46 9.22 -6.12 10.88
C ALA A 46 9.51 -6.14 12.38
N ASN A 47 10.18 -7.17 12.86
CA ASN A 47 10.52 -7.32 14.27
C ASN A 47 11.99 -7.68 14.42
N SER A 48 12.67 -7.09 15.40
CA SER A 48 14.01 -7.50 15.77
C SER A 48 13.98 -8.89 16.42
N LEU A 49 15.00 -9.68 16.15
CA LEU A 49 15.20 -11.00 16.78
C LEU A 49 16.05 -10.94 18.06
N GLY A 50 16.56 -9.75 18.39
CA GLY A 50 17.36 -9.49 19.60
C GLY A 50 16.74 -8.38 20.44
N ASP A 51 17.56 -7.86 21.35
CA ASP A 51 17.19 -6.76 22.24
C ASP A 51 17.31 -5.37 21.56
N ASP A 52 17.80 -5.34 20.31
CA ASP A 52 17.99 -4.11 19.54
C ASP A 52 16.72 -3.72 18.80
N ASP A 53 16.61 -2.43 18.49
CA ASP A 53 15.53 -1.88 17.68
C ASP A 53 15.65 -2.28 16.20
N VAL A 54 14.52 -2.32 15.49
CA VAL A 54 14.50 -2.52 14.04
C VAL A 54 15.25 -1.38 13.35
N ARG A 55 16.27 -1.74 12.54
CA ARG A 55 17.05 -0.74 11.79
C ARG A 55 16.17 0.08 10.88
N ILE A 56 16.50 1.34 10.68
CA ILE A 56 15.76 2.23 9.78
C ILE A 56 15.68 1.70 8.33
N SER A 57 16.69 0.97 7.88
CA SER A 57 16.73 0.29 6.58
C SER A 57 15.71 -0.85 6.44
N ASP A 58 15.33 -1.46 7.56
CA ASP A 58 14.44 -2.63 7.62
C ASP A 58 13.01 -2.22 7.95
N ARG A 59 12.78 -0.96 8.30
CA ARG A 59 11.45 -0.43 8.57
C ARG A 59 10.59 -0.41 7.34
N LEU A 60 9.30 -0.47 7.57
CA LEU A 60 8.29 -0.54 6.54
C LEU A 60 7.85 0.86 6.13
N TYR A 61 7.81 1.08 4.83
CA TYR A 61 7.26 2.27 4.21
C TYR A 61 6.06 1.87 3.36
N LEU A 62 5.02 2.69 3.39
CA LEU A 62 3.79 2.43 2.64
C LEU A 62 4.01 2.71 1.15
N PRO A 63 3.94 1.68 0.27
CA PRO A 63 4.07 1.90 -1.15
C PRO A 63 2.80 2.53 -1.71
N ALA A 64 2.95 3.40 -2.69
CA ALA A 64 1.84 4.13 -3.30
C ALA A 64 0.74 3.24 -3.90
N ARG A 65 1.08 2.04 -4.36
CA ARG A 65 0.08 1.07 -4.86
C ARG A 65 -0.87 0.53 -3.79
N ARG A 66 -0.52 0.68 -2.50
CA ARG A 66 -1.34 0.25 -1.36
C ARG A 66 -2.21 1.38 -0.82
N LEU A 67 -1.87 2.63 -1.15
CA LEU A 67 -2.65 3.81 -0.78
C LEU A 67 -2.47 4.86 -1.89
N ARG A 68 -3.27 4.74 -2.93
CA ARG A 68 -3.31 5.71 -4.03
C ARG A 68 -3.73 7.08 -3.50
N GLY A 69 -3.24 8.15 -4.07
CA GLY A 69 -3.51 9.50 -3.56
C GLY A 69 -2.53 10.01 -2.49
N PHE A 70 -1.51 9.18 -2.16
CA PHE A 70 -0.42 9.55 -1.26
C PHE A 70 0.93 9.25 -1.91
N GLU A 71 1.91 10.10 -1.65
CA GLU A 71 3.27 9.86 -2.10
C GLU A 71 3.87 8.63 -1.42
N SER A 72 4.60 7.81 -2.19
CA SER A 72 5.24 6.59 -1.68
C SER A 72 6.18 6.89 -0.52
N GLY A 73 6.01 6.19 0.60
CA GLY A 73 6.85 6.33 1.79
C GLY A 73 6.71 7.66 2.53
N LYS A 74 5.73 8.48 2.17
CA LYS A 74 5.46 9.80 2.80
C LYS A 74 4.19 9.79 3.65
N VAL A 75 3.98 8.67 4.36
CA VAL A 75 2.89 8.43 5.30
C VAL A 75 3.47 7.70 6.49
N GLY A 76 3.05 8.04 7.72
CA GLY A 76 3.44 7.36 8.95
C GLY A 76 4.25 8.19 9.92
N PRO A 77 5.01 7.55 10.81
CA PRO A 77 5.81 8.23 11.84
C PRO A 77 6.85 9.18 11.25
N ILE A 78 7.00 10.33 11.89
CA ILE A 78 7.96 11.37 11.53
C ILE A 78 8.85 11.66 12.73
N ASP A 79 10.15 11.69 12.50
CA ASP A 79 11.15 12.12 13.48
C ASP A 79 12.08 13.15 12.86
N GLY A 80 12.28 14.28 13.56
CA GLY A 80 13.13 15.36 13.07
C GLY A 80 12.72 15.97 11.71
N GLY A 81 11.46 15.76 11.28
CA GLY A 81 10.95 16.21 9.99
C GLY A 81 11.01 15.17 8.87
N ASP A 82 11.63 14.01 9.11
CA ASP A 82 11.77 12.92 8.15
C ASP A 82 10.82 11.76 8.46
N PHE A 83 10.28 11.13 7.40
CA PHE A 83 9.51 9.89 7.53
C PHE A 83 10.44 8.74 7.86
N VAL A 84 10.24 8.14 9.01
CA VAL A 84 11.13 7.07 9.52
C VAL A 84 10.60 5.66 9.30
N GLY A 85 9.43 5.56 8.65
CA GLY A 85 8.76 4.27 8.48
C GLY A 85 8.20 3.73 9.80
N GLY A 86 7.75 2.49 9.78
CA GLY A 86 7.23 1.81 10.97
C GLY A 86 7.54 0.34 10.98
N ASN A 87 7.32 -0.31 12.11
CA ASN A 87 7.50 -1.74 12.26
C ASN A 87 6.30 -2.54 11.74
N TYR A 88 5.14 -1.89 11.63
CA TYR A 88 3.89 -2.52 11.19
C TYR A 88 3.24 -1.72 10.06
N LEU A 89 2.67 -2.45 9.11
CA LEU A 89 1.94 -1.89 7.98
C LEU A 89 0.68 -2.73 7.74
N ALA A 90 -0.45 -2.06 7.52
CA ALA A 90 -1.66 -2.71 7.06
C ALA A 90 -2.32 -1.87 5.96
N SER A 91 -2.88 -2.55 4.95
CA SER A 91 -3.72 -1.92 3.94
C SER A 91 -4.94 -2.75 3.59
N PHE A 92 -6.01 -2.06 3.28
CA PHE A 92 -7.23 -2.56 2.67
C PHE A 92 -7.42 -1.84 1.34
N ASN A 93 -7.61 -2.61 0.28
CA ASN A 93 -7.85 -2.08 -1.05
C ASN A 93 -9.10 -2.74 -1.62
N ALA A 94 -10.04 -1.95 -2.09
CA ALA A 94 -11.20 -2.41 -2.82
C ALA A 94 -11.26 -1.68 -4.16
N ALA A 95 -11.57 -2.39 -5.23
CA ALA A 95 -11.75 -1.82 -6.55
C ALA A 95 -12.86 -2.55 -7.29
N SER A 96 -13.52 -1.85 -8.18
CA SER A 96 -14.54 -2.40 -9.05
C SER A 96 -14.41 -1.81 -10.44
N GLU A 97 -14.40 -2.65 -11.44
CA GLU A 97 -14.48 -2.22 -12.83
C GLU A 97 -15.82 -1.55 -13.10
N LEU A 98 -15.80 -0.61 -14.02
CA LEU A 98 -16.96 0.17 -14.44
C LEU A 98 -17.30 -0.17 -15.89
N PRO A 99 -18.57 -0.45 -16.23
CA PRO A 99 -19.03 -0.76 -17.59
C PRO A 99 -19.08 0.51 -18.46
N VAL A 100 -17.95 1.21 -18.53
CA VAL A 100 -17.85 2.48 -19.28
C VAL A 100 -17.05 2.20 -20.53
N PHE A 101 -17.64 2.48 -21.68
CA PHE A 101 -17.01 2.30 -22.99
C PHE A 101 -16.64 0.84 -23.32
N GLU A 102 -17.60 -0.08 -23.23
CA GLU A 102 -17.47 -1.50 -23.62
C GLU A 102 -16.87 -1.72 -25.03
N SER A 103 -16.88 -0.68 -25.87
CA SER A 103 -16.24 -0.70 -27.21
C SER A 103 -14.72 -0.54 -27.18
N LEU A 104 -14.11 -0.23 -26.02
CA LEU A 104 -12.67 -0.04 -25.86
C LEU A 104 -12.04 -1.28 -25.23
N GLU A 105 -11.85 -2.33 -26.01
CA GLU A 105 -11.30 -3.64 -25.58
C GLU A 105 -9.91 -3.58 -24.87
N THR A 106 -9.24 -2.43 -24.91
CA THR A 106 -7.89 -2.26 -24.35
C THR A 106 -7.83 -1.29 -23.18
N ILE A 107 -8.96 -0.75 -22.73
CA ILE A 107 -9.00 0.26 -21.65
C ILE A 107 -10.05 -0.13 -20.63
N ASP A 108 -9.61 -0.36 -19.40
CA ASP A 108 -10.47 -0.64 -18.25
C ASP A 108 -10.58 0.59 -17.37
N PHE A 109 -11.80 0.91 -16.97
CA PHE A 109 -12.10 1.96 -15.99
C PHE A 109 -12.47 1.30 -14.67
N ASN A 110 -11.94 1.80 -13.58
CA ASN A 110 -12.27 1.31 -12.25
C ASN A 110 -12.49 2.44 -11.26
N ILE A 111 -13.34 2.18 -10.27
CA ILE A 111 -13.44 2.97 -9.05
C ILE A 111 -12.73 2.21 -7.95
N PHE A 112 -12.06 2.93 -7.05
CA PHE A 112 -11.38 2.29 -5.94
C PHE A 112 -11.53 3.03 -4.61
N TYR A 113 -11.37 2.28 -3.54
CA TYR A 113 -11.20 2.76 -2.19
C TYR A 113 -9.98 2.07 -1.57
N ASP A 114 -9.05 2.86 -1.07
CA ASP A 114 -7.88 2.37 -0.36
C ASP A 114 -7.87 2.92 1.07
N ALA A 115 -7.51 2.08 2.02
CA ALA A 115 -7.25 2.48 3.40
C ALA A 115 -5.99 1.80 3.89
N ALA A 116 -5.10 2.55 4.54
CA ALA A 116 -3.84 2.00 5.04
C ALA A 116 -3.29 2.79 6.21
N ASN A 117 -2.39 2.12 6.93
CA ASN A 117 -1.54 2.77 7.93
C ASN A 117 -0.17 2.09 7.99
N VAL A 118 0.82 2.85 8.45
CA VAL A 118 2.13 2.37 8.85
C VAL A 118 2.45 2.99 10.22
N TRP A 119 2.85 2.15 11.18
CA TRP A 119 3.01 2.58 12.57
C TRP A 119 4.02 1.72 13.32
N GLY A 120 4.26 2.10 14.57
CA GLY A 120 5.15 1.39 15.48
C GLY A 120 6.60 1.79 15.22
N VAL A 121 7.19 2.44 16.21
CA VAL A 121 8.60 2.78 16.25
C VAL A 121 9.10 2.34 17.61
N ASP A 122 10.00 1.38 17.63
CA ASP A 122 10.49 0.75 18.86
C ASP A 122 11.40 1.66 19.68
N TYR A 123 12.29 2.42 19.04
CA TYR A 123 13.22 3.31 19.74
C TYR A 123 12.53 4.54 20.39
N ASN A 124 11.31 4.89 19.98
CA ASN A 124 10.59 6.04 20.54
C ASN A 124 9.08 5.85 20.44
N SER A 125 8.47 5.43 21.55
CA SER A 125 7.03 5.17 21.64
C SER A 125 6.15 6.41 21.42
N SER A 126 6.70 7.64 21.55
CA SER A 126 5.97 8.87 21.28
C SER A 126 5.70 9.11 19.79
N LEU A 127 6.43 8.44 18.93
CA LEU A 127 6.26 8.49 17.47
C LEU A 127 5.24 7.47 16.95
N ASN A 128 4.53 6.77 17.83
CA ASN A 128 3.55 5.78 17.45
C ASN A 128 2.37 6.43 16.72
N ASP A 129 2.09 5.95 15.50
CA ASP A 129 1.04 6.44 14.60
C ASP A 129 -0.11 5.43 14.43
N SER A 130 -0.30 4.54 15.39
CA SER A 130 -1.21 3.38 15.31
C SER A 130 -2.68 3.75 15.09
N SER A 131 -3.12 4.92 15.56
CA SER A 131 -4.52 5.37 15.44
C SER A 131 -4.82 6.16 14.16
N ALA A 132 -3.82 6.44 13.33
CA ALA A 132 -3.98 7.32 12.18
C ALA A 132 -4.27 6.52 10.90
N LEU A 133 -5.52 6.11 10.74
CA LEU A 133 -5.94 5.49 9.48
C LEU A 133 -6.02 6.55 8.37
N ARG A 134 -5.35 6.29 7.24
CA ARG A 134 -5.47 7.08 6.01
C ARG A 134 -6.38 6.36 5.05
N SER A 135 -7.18 7.11 4.32
CA SER A 135 -8.03 6.55 3.29
C SER A 135 -8.21 7.47 2.11
N THR A 136 -8.50 6.89 0.97
CA THR A 136 -8.69 7.59 -0.30
C THR A 136 -9.73 6.88 -1.15
N VAL A 137 -10.37 7.65 -2.02
CA VAL A 137 -11.24 7.16 -3.08
C VAL A 137 -10.75 7.73 -4.40
N GLY A 138 -10.97 7.02 -5.49
CA GLY A 138 -10.53 7.52 -6.79
C GLY A 138 -11.04 6.73 -7.96
N LEU A 139 -10.63 7.19 -9.14
CA LEU A 139 -10.88 6.54 -10.42
C LEU A 139 -9.55 6.06 -11.00
N GLY A 140 -9.53 4.86 -11.52
CA GLY A 140 -8.42 4.27 -12.24
C GLY A 140 -8.75 4.07 -13.70
N ILE A 141 -7.71 4.14 -14.54
CA ILE A 141 -7.75 3.81 -15.95
C ILE A 141 -6.55 2.90 -16.22
N ASP A 142 -6.79 1.68 -16.64
CA ASP A 142 -5.78 0.73 -17.04
C ASP A 142 -5.84 0.54 -18.56
N TRP A 143 -4.78 0.95 -19.25
CA TRP A 143 -4.68 0.90 -20.71
C TRP A 143 -3.64 -0.14 -21.12
N TYR A 144 -4.09 -1.22 -21.76
CA TYR A 144 -3.25 -2.30 -22.26
C TYR A 144 -2.70 -1.95 -23.64
N THR A 145 -1.44 -1.52 -23.67
CA THR A 145 -0.75 -1.15 -24.91
C THR A 145 0.21 -2.25 -25.36
N PRO A 146 0.61 -2.28 -26.65
CA PRO A 146 1.61 -3.24 -27.14
C PRO A 146 2.98 -3.15 -26.45
N VAL A 147 3.28 -2.02 -25.80
CA VAL A 147 4.54 -1.81 -25.05
C VAL A 147 4.41 -2.10 -23.56
N GLY A 148 3.23 -2.51 -23.11
CA GLY A 148 2.91 -2.84 -21.73
C GLY A 148 1.71 -2.07 -21.18
N PRO A 149 1.21 -2.46 -20.01
CA PRO A 149 0.09 -1.78 -19.37
C PRO A 149 0.50 -0.40 -18.83
N LEU A 150 -0.36 0.57 -19.05
CA LEU A 150 -0.28 1.92 -18.50
C LEU A 150 -1.42 2.10 -17.52
N SER A 151 -1.11 2.52 -16.28
CA SER A 151 -2.12 2.78 -15.27
C SER A 151 -2.12 4.25 -14.87
N PHE A 152 -3.30 4.85 -14.88
CA PHE A 152 -3.53 6.20 -14.42
C PHE A 152 -4.48 6.14 -13.22
N SER A 153 -4.23 6.93 -12.19
CA SER A 153 -5.15 7.07 -11.07
C SER A 153 -5.35 8.52 -10.69
N PHE A 154 -6.61 8.88 -10.49
CA PHE A 154 -7.05 10.16 -9.94
C PHE A 154 -7.65 9.90 -8.57
N SER A 155 -7.06 10.50 -7.55
CA SER A 155 -7.33 10.14 -6.16
C SER A 155 -7.68 11.35 -5.31
N GLN A 156 -8.65 11.17 -4.42
CA GLN A 156 -9.04 12.16 -3.41
C GLN A 156 -8.89 11.55 -2.03
N PRO A 157 -7.93 12.00 -1.20
CA PRO A 157 -7.83 11.59 0.20
C PRO A 157 -9.09 11.95 0.99
N ILE A 158 -9.61 10.98 1.75
CA ILE A 158 -10.75 11.17 2.66
C ILE A 158 -10.24 11.44 4.07
N THR A 159 -9.31 10.61 4.56
CA THR A 159 -8.65 10.77 5.85
C THR A 159 -7.15 10.85 5.67
N LYS A 160 -6.52 11.83 6.30
CA LYS A 160 -5.07 12.04 6.30
C LYS A 160 -4.64 12.80 7.53
N LYS A 161 -3.34 12.76 7.84
CA LYS A 161 -2.69 13.71 8.74
C LYS A 161 -2.19 14.93 7.97
N GLU A 162 -2.01 16.04 8.67
CA GLU A 162 -1.45 17.27 8.08
C GLU A 162 -0.02 17.08 7.56
N THR A 163 0.70 16.14 8.17
CA THR A 163 2.08 15.81 7.82
C THR A 163 2.20 14.89 6.60
N ASP A 164 1.12 14.18 6.21
CA ASP A 164 1.14 13.27 5.09
C ASP A 164 1.29 14.03 3.76
N LYS A 165 2.08 13.46 2.83
CA LYS A 165 2.21 14.00 1.48
C LYS A 165 1.22 13.31 0.55
N THR A 166 0.39 14.11 -0.11
CA THR A 166 -0.66 13.62 -1.02
C THR A 166 -0.38 14.00 -2.46
N GLU A 167 -0.84 13.16 -3.39
CA GLU A 167 -0.82 13.41 -4.83
C GLU A 167 -2.21 13.09 -5.42
N THR A 168 -2.74 13.96 -6.26
CA THR A 168 -4.07 13.76 -6.88
C THR A 168 -4.01 12.85 -8.10
N PHE A 169 -2.89 12.86 -8.79
CA PHE A 169 -2.70 12.12 -10.05
C PHE A 169 -1.43 11.28 -9.97
N ARG A 170 -1.53 10.04 -10.43
CA ARG A 170 -0.39 9.14 -10.58
C ARG A 170 -0.45 8.42 -11.91
N PHE A 171 0.71 8.27 -12.51
CA PHE A 171 0.95 7.46 -13.70
C PHE A 171 1.95 6.35 -13.37
N ASN A 172 1.65 5.12 -13.79
CA ASN A 172 2.55 3.97 -13.69
C ASN A 172 2.70 3.32 -15.07
N LEU A 173 3.93 2.90 -15.38
CA LEU A 173 4.26 2.08 -16.53
C LEU A 173 4.59 0.67 -16.02
N GLY A 174 3.86 -0.33 -16.50
CA GLY A 174 3.96 -1.70 -16.00
C GLY A 174 3.07 -1.94 -14.76
N THR A 175 2.92 -3.19 -14.37
CA THR A 175 2.15 -3.65 -13.19
C THR A 175 3.04 -3.84 -11.97
#